data_9dd76bfa4e880c586eeb877c73c090c9
#
_entry.id   9dd76bfa4e880c586eeb877c73c090c9
#
_cell.length_a   1.000
_cell.length_b   1.000
_cell.length_c   1.000
_cell.angle_alpha   90.00
_cell.angle_beta   90.00
_cell.angle_gamma   90.00
#
_symmetry.space_group_name_H-M   'P 1'
#
loop_
_entity.id
_entity.type
_entity.pdbx_description
1 polymer ?
#
loop_
_entity_poly.entity_id
_entity_poly.type
_entity_poly.pdbx_seq_one_letter_code
_entity_poly.pdbx_strand_id
1 'polypeptide(L)'
;MTKRVTIIDVKDYVGQEVTIGAWVANKSGKGKIAFLQLRDGTAFFQGVAFKPNFLEKFGEEVGLEKFEVIKRLSQETSVYVTGIVKEDERSKFGYELDITDIEVIGESQDYPITPKEHGTDFLMDNRHLWLRSRKQVAVMQIRNAIIYATYEFFDKNGFMKFDSPILSGNAAEDSTELFETDYFGTPAYLSQSGQLYLEAGAMALGRVFDFGPVFRAEKSKTRRHLTEFWMMDAEYSYLTHDESLDLQEAYVKALLQGVLDRAPQALETLERDTELLKRYIAEPFKRITYDQAIDLLQEHENDEDADYEHLEHGDDFGSPHETWISNHFGVPTFVMNYPAAIKAFYMKPVPGNPERVLCADLLAPEGYGEIIGGSMREEDYDALVAKMDELGMDRTEYEFYLDLRKYGTVPHGGFGIGIERMVTFAAGTKHIREAIPFPRMLHRIKP
;
A
#
# COMPACT_ATOMS: atom_id res chain seq x y z
N MET A 1 -14.50 26.77 -28.69
CA MET A 1 -14.67 25.59 -27.83
C MET A 1 -14.15 25.96 -26.46
N THR A 2 -14.94 25.78 -25.44
CA THR A 2 -14.54 25.98 -24.05
C THR A 2 -13.37 25.04 -23.70
N LYS A 3 -12.42 25.52 -22.92
CA LYS A 3 -11.24 24.73 -22.57
C LYS A 3 -11.63 23.54 -21.70
N ARG A 4 -11.17 22.33 -22.04
CA ARG A 4 -11.31 21.16 -21.19
C ARG A 4 -10.24 21.16 -20.10
N VAL A 5 -10.65 20.96 -18.85
CA VAL A 5 -9.78 20.94 -17.67
C VAL A 5 -10.12 19.75 -16.77
N THR A 6 -9.18 19.36 -15.91
CA THR A 6 -9.44 18.41 -14.82
C THR A 6 -9.89 19.15 -13.57
N ILE A 7 -10.54 18.44 -12.64
CA ILE A 7 -11.05 19.04 -11.39
C ILE A 7 -9.88 19.58 -10.55
N ILE A 8 -8.74 18.89 -10.49
CA ILE A 8 -7.59 19.35 -9.70
C ILE A 8 -7.02 20.69 -10.16
N ASP A 9 -7.19 21.03 -11.43
CA ASP A 9 -6.64 22.23 -12.06
C ASP A 9 -7.61 23.42 -12.08
N VAL A 10 -8.87 23.26 -11.60
CA VAL A 10 -9.89 24.35 -11.68
C VAL A 10 -9.47 25.63 -11.00
N LYS A 11 -8.62 25.56 -9.98
CA LYS A 11 -8.05 26.72 -9.27
C LYS A 11 -7.37 27.74 -10.21
N ASP A 12 -6.82 27.27 -11.32
CA ASP A 12 -6.11 28.09 -12.31
C ASP A 12 -7.09 28.76 -13.31
N TYR A 13 -8.42 28.52 -13.17
CA TYR A 13 -9.46 28.98 -14.08
C TYR A 13 -10.59 29.75 -13.39
N VAL A 14 -10.35 30.31 -12.20
CA VAL A 14 -11.34 31.11 -11.47
C VAL A 14 -11.87 32.24 -12.36
N GLY A 15 -13.18 32.40 -12.42
CA GLY A 15 -13.88 33.38 -13.26
C GLY A 15 -13.98 33.02 -14.75
N GLN A 16 -13.41 31.89 -15.18
CA GLN A 16 -13.45 31.44 -16.57
C GLN A 16 -14.49 30.33 -16.76
N GLU A 17 -15.04 30.26 -17.97
CA GLU A 17 -15.90 29.14 -18.39
C GLU A 17 -15.03 27.97 -18.86
N VAL A 18 -15.20 26.81 -18.23
CA VAL A 18 -14.47 25.57 -18.53
C VAL A 18 -15.42 24.41 -18.76
N THR A 19 -14.95 23.36 -19.42
CA THR A 19 -15.67 22.08 -19.55
C THR A 19 -14.92 20.99 -18.84
N ILE A 20 -15.62 20.22 -18.00
CA ILE A 20 -15.09 19.09 -17.23
C ILE A 20 -15.79 17.81 -17.68
N GLY A 21 -15.04 16.78 -18.04
CA GLY A 21 -15.57 15.43 -18.22
C GLY A 21 -15.60 14.72 -16.86
N ALA A 22 -16.78 14.28 -16.42
CA ALA A 22 -16.94 13.73 -15.08
C ALA A 22 -18.04 12.66 -14.99
N TRP A 23 -18.06 11.94 -13.88
CA TRP A 23 -19.19 11.13 -13.42
C TRP A 23 -19.93 11.86 -12.32
N VAL A 24 -21.26 11.76 -12.31
CA VAL A 24 -22.14 12.30 -11.27
C VAL A 24 -22.12 11.33 -10.09
N ALA A 25 -21.21 11.53 -9.14
CA ALA A 25 -21.10 10.67 -7.95
C ALA A 25 -22.33 10.76 -7.03
N ASN A 26 -22.93 11.94 -6.95
CA ASN A 26 -24.17 12.18 -6.21
C ASN A 26 -24.86 13.45 -6.71
N LYS A 27 -26.16 13.58 -6.44
CA LYS A 27 -26.91 14.80 -6.70
C LYS A 27 -27.88 15.13 -5.57
N SER A 28 -28.16 16.40 -5.42
CA SER A 28 -29.21 16.92 -4.53
C SER A 28 -29.82 18.19 -5.14
N GLY A 29 -30.85 18.72 -4.51
CA GLY A 29 -31.44 19.97 -4.91
C GLY A 29 -32.96 19.97 -4.81
N LYS A 30 -33.54 21.16 -4.83
CA LYS A 30 -34.97 21.37 -4.75
C LYS A 30 -35.39 22.63 -5.52
N GLY A 31 -36.48 22.51 -6.25
CA GLY A 31 -37.07 23.65 -6.97
C GLY A 31 -36.21 24.16 -8.11
N LYS A 32 -35.58 25.34 -7.95
CA LYS A 32 -34.81 26.02 -9.00
C LYS A 32 -33.31 25.75 -8.96
N ILE A 33 -32.83 24.96 -8.00
CA ILE A 33 -31.38 24.66 -7.80
C ILE A 33 -31.16 23.15 -7.80
N ALA A 34 -30.10 22.72 -8.51
CA ALA A 34 -29.57 21.37 -8.45
C ALA A 34 -28.08 21.42 -8.14
N PHE A 35 -27.62 20.54 -7.26
CA PHE A 35 -26.23 20.35 -6.92
C PHE A 35 -25.76 18.98 -7.47
N LEU A 36 -24.67 18.99 -8.20
CA LEU A 36 -24.02 17.78 -8.67
C LEU A 36 -22.68 17.61 -7.93
N GLN A 37 -22.46 16.43 -7.37
CA GLN A 37 -21.15 16.02 -6.91
C GLN A 37 -20.44 15.34 -8.09
N LEU A 38 -19.51 16.02 -8.69
CA LEU A 38 -18.76 15.55 -9.85
C LEU A 38 -17.47 14.86 -9.43
N ARG A 39 -17.06 13.83 -10.16
CA ARG A 39 -15.80 13.11 -10.00
C ARG A 39 -15.17 12.85 -11.35
N ASP A 40 -13.89 13.21 -11.55
CA ASP A 40 -13.16 12.97 -12.80
C ASP A 40 -11.95 12.05 -12.62
N GLY A 41 -11.74 11.52 -11.41
CA GLY A 41 -10.60 10.70 -11.03
C GLY A 41 -9.49 11.50 -10.33
N THR A 42 -9.36 12.80 -10.57
CA THR A 42 -8.39 13.67 -9.89
C THR A 42 -8.92 14.16 -8.55
N ALA A 43 -10.21 14.54 -8.49
CA ALA A 43 -10.86 15.02 -7.27
C ALA A 43 -12.40 14.89 -7.33
N PHE A 44 -13.04 15.32 -6.26
CA PHE A 44 -14.49 15.50 -6.16
C PHE A 44 -14.81 16.99 -6.11
N PHE A 45 -15.79 17.44 -6.91
CA PHE A 45 -16.09 18.84 -7.13
C PHE A 45 -17.59 19.10 -7.13
N GLN A 46 -18.02 20.21 -6.54
CA GLN A 46 -19.42 20.61 -6.56
C GLN A 46 -19.73 21.44 -7.79
N GLY A 47 -20.74 21.03 -8.55
CA GLY A 47 -21.36 21.84 -9.59
C GLY A 47 -22.74 22.29 -9.14
N VAL A 48 -23.07 23.56 -9.38
CA VAL A 48 -24.37 24.18 -9.05
C VAL A 48 -25.08 24.59 -10.32
N ALA A 49 -26.27 24.05 -10.55
CA ALA A 49 -27.12 24.45 -11.67
C ALA A 49 -28.30 25.29 -11.14
N PHE A 50 -28.44 26.50 -11.65
CA PHE A 50 -29.54 27.39 -11.29
C PHE A 50 -30.48 27.58 -12.47
N LYS A 51 -31.74 27.12 -12.37
CA LYS A 51 -32.73 27.12 -13.44
C LYS A 51 -32.85 28.45 -14.22
N PRO A 52 -32.91 29.63 -13.56
CA PRO A 52 -32.98 30.91 -14.30
C PRO A 52 -31.83 31.12 -15.30
N ASN A 53 -30.57 30.70 -14.95
CA ASN A 53 -29.44 30.88 -15.84
C ASN A 53 -29.60 30.06 -17.15
N PHE A 54 -30.20 28.87 -17.05
CA PHE A 54 -30.51 28.03 -18.23
C PHE A 54 -31.61 28.66 -19.10
N LEU A 55 -32.65 29.21 -18.45
CA LEU A 55 -33.73 29.89 -19.20
C LEU A 55 -33.22 31.15 -19.90
N GLU A 56 -32.36 31.93 -19.27
CA GLU A 56 -31.71 33.09 -19.87
C GLU A 56 -30.79 32.73 -21.04
N LYS A 57 -29.96 31.69 -20.88
CA LYS A 57 -28.98 31.27 -21.88
C LYS A 57 -29.60 30.61 -23.11
N PHE A 58 -30.63 29.77 -22.94
CA PHE A 58 -31.18 28.90 -23.99
C PHE A 58 -32.63 29.18 -24.38
N GLY A 59 -33.29 30.15 -23.71
CA GLY A 59 -34.73 30.39 -23.83
C GLY A 59 -35.56 29.43 -22.96
N GLU A 60 -36.86 29.71 -22.87
CA GLU A 60 -37.74 29.09 -21.88
C GLU A 60 -37.85 27.55 -22.10
N GLU A 61 -38.08 27.11 -23.33
CA GLU A 61 -38.32 25.70 -23.65
C GLU A 61 -37.05 24.88 -23.51
N VAL A 62 -35.96 25.24 -24.24
CA VAL A 62 -34.68 24.50 -24.23
C VAL A 62 -33.99 24.58 -22.88
N GLY A 63 -34.03 25.76 -22.22
CA GLY A 63 -33.43 25.94 -20.90
C GLY A 63 -34.13 25.11 -19.83
N LEU A 64 -35.46 24.98 -19.91
CA LEU A 64 -36.21 24.08 -19.01
C LEU A 64 -35.84 22.61 -19.25
N GLU A 65 -35.78 22.17 -20.50
CA GLU A 65 -35.42 20.79 -20.86
C GLU A 65 -34.03 20.45 -20.31
N LYS A 66 -33.02 21.27 -20.58
CA LYS A 66 -31.64 21.06 -20.07
C LYS A 66 -31.59 21.00 -18.55
N PHE A 67 -32.29 21.89 -17.84
CA PHE A 67 -32.34 21.86 -16.37
C PHE A 67 -33.04 20.60 -15.84
N GLU A 68 -34.12 20.14 -16.47
CA GLU A 68 -34.80 18.91 -16.09
C GLU A 68 -33.93 17.65 -16.39
N VAL A 69 -33.09 17.66 -17.42
CA VAL A 69 -32.06 16.62 -17.62
C VAL A 69 -31.16 16.54 -16.39
N ILE A 70 -30.61 17.65 -15.90
CA ILE A 70 -29.76 17.67 -14.69
C ILE A 70 -30.47 17.04 -13.49
N LYS A 71 -31.76 17.35 -13.29
CA LYS A 71 -32.55 16.81 -12.19
C LYS A 71 -32.83 15.30 -12.31
N ARG A 72 -32.79 14.74 -13.51
CA ARG A 72 -33.04 13.30 -13.75
C ARG A 72 -31.78 12.45 -13.77
N LEU A 73 -30.58 13.06 -13.83
CA LEU A 73 -29.32 12.30 -13.85
C LEU A 73 -29.30 11.25 -12.73
N SER A 74 -28.90 10.05 -13.08
CA SER A 74 -28.68 8.95 -12.13
C SER A 74 -27.25 9.01 -11.59
N GLN A 75 -27.01 8.41 -10.44
CA GLN A 75 -25.67 8.23 -9.89
C GLN A 75 -24.79 7.50 -10.92
N GLU A 76 -23.54 7.95 -11.05
CA GLU A 76 -22.53 7.45 -11.99
C GLU A 76 -22.84 7.68 -13.48
N THR A 77 -23.84 8.48 -13.84
CA THR A 77 -23.98 8.98 -15.22
C THR A 77 -22.74 9.78 -15.61
N SER A 78 -22.16 9.51 -16.76
CA SER A 78 -21.02 10.29 -17.30
C SER A 78 -21.48 11.47 -18.12
N VAL A 79 -20.82 12.62 -17.92
CA VAL A 79 -21.24 13.91 -18.47
C VAL A 79 -20.04 14.76 -18.89
N TYR A 80 -20.25 15.65 -19.87
CA TYR A 80 -19.49 16.90 -19.97
C TYR A 80 -20.28 18.00 -19.29
N VAL A 81 -19.68 18.67 -18.32
CA VAL A 81 -20.29 19.80 -17.60
C VAL A 81 -19.50 21.04 -17.95
N THR A 82 -20.17 22.05 -18.47
CA THR A 82 -19.60 23.36 -18.74
C THR A 82 -20.09 24.37 -17.71
N GLY A 83 -19.21 25.21 -17.21
CA GLY A 83 -19.58 26.20 -16.21
C GLY A 83 -18.46 27.16 -15.85
N ILE A 84 -18.78 28.17 -15.07
CA ILE A 84 -17.84 29.18 -14.58
C ILE A 84 -17.30 28.72 -13.24
N VAL A 85 -15.97 28.66 -13.11
CA VAL A 85 -15.30 28.33 -11.84
C VAL A 85 -15.43 29.52 -10.88
N LYS A 86 -15.89 29.26 -9.67
CA LYS A 86 -16.03 30.25 -8.60
C LYS A 86 -15.31 29.79 -7.34
N GLU A 87 -14.76 30.72 -6.57
CA GLU A 87 -14.33 30.46 -5.20
C GLU A 87 -15.54 30.27 -4.29
N ASP A 88 -15.52 29.27 -3.44
CA ASP A 88 -16.51 29.05 -2.39
C ASP A 88 -15.84 28.48 -1.14
N GLU A 89 -15.69 29.29 -0.11
CA GLU A 89 -15.09 28.92 1.19
C GLU A 89 -15.86 27.80 1.91
N ARG A 90 -17.14 27.59 1.57
CA ARG A 90 -17.97 26.51 2.14
C ARG A 90 -17.71 25.16 1.48
N SER A 91 -17.13 25.18 0.29
CA SER A 91 -16.72 23.97 -0.42
C SER A 91 -15.43 23.41 0.21
N LYS A 92 -15.40 22.12 0.55
CA LYS A 92 -14.16 21.44 1.01
C LYS A 92 -13.01 21.56 0.00
N PHE A 93 -13.31 21.75 -1.27
CA PHE A 93 -12.33 21.92 -2.34
C PHE A 93 -11.94 23.41 -2.54
N GLY A 94 -12.60 24.35 -1.86
CA GLY A 94 -12.36 25.80 -1.99
C GLY A 94 -13.01 26.45 -3.22
N TYR A 95 -13.59 25.67 -4.11
CA TYR A 95 -14.18 26.11 -5.37
C TYR A 95 -15.47 25.38 -5.68
N GLU A 96 -16.31 25.97 -6.56
CA GLU A 96 -17.49 25.35 -7.16
C GLU A 96 -17.61 25.70 -8.65
N LEU A 97 -18.38 24.92 -9.40
CA LEU A 97 -18.71 25.16 -10.79
C LEU A 97 -20.14 25.71 -10.89
N ASP A 98 -20.31 26.96 -11.33
CA ASP A 98 -21.62 27.49 -11.72
C ASP A 98 -21.96 26.93 -13.12
N ILE A 99 -22.78 25.89 -13.16
CA ILE A 99 -23.06 25.11 -14.36
C ILE A 99 -23.87 25.95 -15.35
N THR A 100 -23.33 26.09 -16.55
CA THR A 100 -23.97 26.84 -17.66
C THR A 100 -24.46 25.93 -18.78
N ASP A 101 -23.96 24.69 -18.88
CA ASP A 101 -24.42 23.66 -19.81
C ASP A 101 -24.03 22.24 -19.36
N ILE A 102 -24.73 21.25 -19.90
CA ILE A 102 -24.46 19.84 -19.65
C ILE A 102 -24.77 18.99 -20.87
N GLU A 103 -23.91 18.01 -21.13
CA GLU A 103 -24.08 16.98 -22.15
C GLU A 103 -23.94 15.60 -21.49
N VAL A 104 -24.92 14.73 -21.63
CA VAL A 104 -24.88 13.35 -21.15
C VAL A 104 -24.11 12.51 -22.16
N ILE A 105 -23.07 11.81 -21.69
CA ILE A 105 -22.25 10.91 -22.51
C ILE A 105 -22.77 9.47 -22.40
N GLY A 106 -23.00 9.00 -21.17
CA GLY A 106 -23.49 7.66 -20.90
C GLY A 106 -24.38 7.64 -19.66
N GLU A 107 -25.60 7.21 -19.85
CA GLU A 107 -26.56 7.06 -18.73
C GLU A 107 -26.18 5.87 -17.84
N SER A 108 -26.41 6.04 -16.54
CA SER A 108 -26.29 4.97 -15.55
C SER A 108 -27.68 4.53 -15.10
N GLN A 109 -27.91 3.20 -15.08
CA GLN A 109 -29.18 2.62 -14.65
C GLN A 109 -28.90 1.65 -13.50
N ASP A 110 -29.72 1.72 -12.46
CA ASP A 110 -29.73 0.79 -11.32
C ASP A 110 -28.33 0.56 -10.69
N TYR A 111 -27.56 1.66 -10.53
CA TYR A 111 -26.23 1.57 -9.92
C TYR A 111 -26.32 0.95 -8.51
N PRO A 112 -25.63 -0.17 -8.24
CA PRO A 112 -25.93 -0.99 -7.06
C PRO A 112 -25.43 -0.39 -5.75
N ILE A 113 -24.37 0.43 -5.78
CA ILE A 113 -23.80 1.05 -4.57
C ILE A 113 -24.49 2.40 -4.33
N THR A 114 -25.49 2.40 -3.47
CA THR A 114 -26.26 3.60 -3.10
C THR A 114 -25.64 4.30 -1.88
N PRO A 115 -26.10 5.51 -1.50
CA PRO A 115 -25.61 6.25 -0.32
C PRO A 115 -25.93 5.62 1.05
N LYS A 116 -26.48 4.39 1.11
CA LYS A 116 -26.68 3.65 2.38
C LYS A 116 -25.46 2.79 2.71
N GLU A 117 -25.40 2.35 3.95
CA GLU A 117 -24.39 1.39 4.38
C GLU A 117 -24.59 0.04 3.66
N HIS A 118 -23.48 -0.53 3.20
CA HIS A 118 -23.43 -1.83 2.52
C HIS A 118 -22.49 -2.76 3.26
N GLY A 119 -22.86 -4.04 3.34
CA GLY A 119 -21.99 -5.08 3.91
C GLY A 119 -20.72 -5.30 3.08
N THR A 120 -19.67 -5.75 3.75
CA THR A 120 -18.34 -5.94 3.14
C THR A 120 -18.38 -6.89 1.95
N ASP A 121 -19.11 -8.00 2.04
CA ASP A 121 -19.17 -9.00 0.96
C ASP A 121 -19.81 -8.42 -0.30
N PHE A 122 -20.91 -7.68 -0.13
CA PHE A 122 -21.54 -6.97 -1.24
C PHE A 122 -20.60 -5.98 -1.92
N LEU A 123 -19.85 -5.18 -1.12
CA LEU A 123 -18.87 -4.23 -1.65
C LEU A 123 -17.73 -4.94 -2.36
N MET A 124 -17.28 -6.07 -1.84
CA MET A 124 -16.25 -6.89 -2.47
C MET A 124 -16.72 -7.56 -3.75
N ASP A 125 -17.97 -8.01 -3.84
CA ASP A 125 -18.55 -8.56 -5.07
C ASP A 125 -18.72 -7.48 -6.16
N ASN A 126 -18.85 -6.23 -5.73
CA ASN A 126 -18.90 -5.05 -6.59
C ASN A 126 -17.61 -4.22 -6.53
N ARG A 127 -16.44 -4.84 -6.31
CA ARG A 127 -15.18 -4.13 -6.08
C ARG A 127 -14.84 -3.14 -7.21
N HIS A 128 -15.08 -3.50 -8.46
CA HIS A 128 -14.88 -2.66 -9.64
C HIS A 128 -15.72 -1.37 -9.63
N LEU A 129 -16.86 -1.38 -8.94
CA LEU A 129 -17.70 -0.20 -8.72
C LEU A 129 -17.35 0.49 -7.39
N TRP A 130 -17.05 -0.28 -6.34
CA TRP A 130 -16.66 0.28 -5.05
C TRP A 130 -15.42 1.16 -5.14
N LEU A 131 -14.48 0.86 -6.02
CA LEU A 131 -13.30 1.70 -6.32
C LEU A 131 -13.66 3.16 -6.65
N ARG A 132 -14.89 3.43 -7.12
CA ARG A 132 -15.37 4.79 -7.43
C ARG A 132 -15.74 5.61 -6.19
N SER A 133 -15.86 4.96 -5.02
CA SER A 133 -16.21 5.64 -3.78
C SER A 133 -15.11 6.58 -3.31
N ARG A 134 -15.49 7.69 -2.66
CA ARG A 134 -14.55 8.72 -2.19
C ARG A 134 -13.42 8.12 -1.34
N LYS A 135 -13.76 7.22 -0.40
CA LYS A 135 -12.79 6.53 0.46
C LYS A 135 -11.80 5.70 -0.35
N GLN A 136 -12.28 4.89 -1.30
CA GLN A 136 -11.41 4.01 -2.08
C GLN A 136 -10.52 4.81 -3.04
N VAL A 137 -11.03 5.88 -3.65
CA VAL A 137 -10.22 6.81 -4.46
C VAL A 137 -9.08 7.38 -3.61
N ALA A 138 -9.37 7.83 -2.38
CA ALA A 138 -8.35 8.37 -1.48
C ALA A 138 -7.28 7.34 -1.12
N VAL A 139 -7.66 6.09 -0.81
CA VAL A 139 -6.69 5.01 -0.55
C VAL A 139 -5.81 4.74 -1.76
N MET A 140 -6.37 4.73 -2.98
CA MET A 140 -5.59 4.52 -4.20
C MET A 140 -4.64 5.70 -4.50
N GLN A 141 -5.03 6.93 -4.15
CA GLN A 141 -4.13 8.10 -4.25
C GLN A 141 -2.95 7.99 -3.28
N ILE A 142 -3.18 7.54 -2.04
CA ILE A 142 -2.11 7.26 -1.07
C ILE A 142 -1.20 6.13 -1.59
N ARG A 143 -1.77 5.05 -2.12
CA ARG A 143 -0.99 3.98 -2.75
C ARG A 143 -0.08 4.52 -3.86
N ASN A 144 -0.63 5.36 -4.74
CA ASN A 144 0.14 5.98 -5.81
C ASN A 144 1.27 6.88 -5.28
N ALA A 145 1.03 7.65 -4.21
CA ALA A 145 2.04 8.48 -3.56
C ALA A 145 3.20 7.64 -3.00
N ILE A 146 2.90 6.50 -2.35
CA ILE A 146 3.88 5.55 -1.83
C ILE A 146 4.72 4.96 -2.96
N ILE A 147 4.11 4.55 -4.08
CA ILE A 147 4.82 4.00 -5.24
C ILE A 147 5.85 5.01 -5.78
N TYR A 148 5.44 6.24 -6.02
CA TYR A 148 6.36 7.27 -6.51
C TYR A 148 7.47 7.62 -5.51
N ALA A 149 7.14 7.72 -4.22
CA ALA A 149 8.12 7.96 -3.17
C ALA A 149 9.15 6.80 -3.08
N THR A 150 8.72 5.55 -3.30
CA THR A 150 9.60 4.38 -3.38
C THR A 150 10.66 4.55 -4.47
N TYR A 151 10.24 4.80 -5.70
CA TYR A 151 11.17 4.97 -6.82
C TYR A 151 12.11 6.16 -6.62
N GLU A 152 11.61 7.29 -6.13
CA GLU A 152 12.45 8.47 -5.84
C GLU A 152 13.47 8.19 -4.74
N PHE A 153 13.08 7.48 -3.69
CA PHE A 153 13.99 7.16 -2.59
C PHE A 153 15.12 6.26 -3.07
N PHE A 154 14.82 5.18 -3.77
CA PHE A 154 15.85 4.25 -4.22
C PHE A 154 16.76 4.85 -5.29
N ASP A 155 16.25 5.62 -6.24
CA ASP A 155 17.05 6.34 -7.23
C ASP A 155 18.04 7.30 -6.56
N LYS A 156 17.56 8.11 -5.60
CA LYS A 156 18.41 9.05 -4.83
C LYS A 156 19.50 8.37 -3.98
N ASN A 157 19.26 7.13 -3.55
CA ASN A 157 20.19 6.36 -2.75
C ASN A 157 21.08 5.41 -3.57
N GLY A 158 21.07 5.55 -4.89
CA GLY A 158 21.97 4.82 -5.80
C GLY A 158 21.59 3.36 -6.01
N PHE A 159 20.30 3.00 -5.82
CA PHE A 159 19.78 1.67 -6.15
C PHE A 159 19.32 1.62 -7.60
N MET A 160 19.64 0.53 -8.27
CA MET A 160 19.15 0.24 -9.61
C MET A 160 17.90 -0.65 -9.55
N LYS A 161 16.85 -0.28 -10.31
CA LYS A 161 15.68 -1.15 -10.47
C LYS A 161 16.12 -2.44 -11.20
N PHE A 162 15.75 -3.58 -10.61
CA PHE A 162 16.09 -4.91 -11.10
C PHE A 162 14.85 -5.78 -11.01
N ASP A 163 14.40 -6.36 -12.12
CA ASP A 163 13.17 -7.14 -12.19
C ASP A 163 13.45 -8.62 -11.95
N SER A 164 12.92 -9.16 -10.86
CA SER A 164 12.98 -10.58 -10.55
C SER A 164 11.92 -11.37 -11.31
N PRO A 165 12.14 -12.64 -11.67
CA PRO A 165 11.14 -13.45 -12.33
C PRO A 165 9.98 -13.80 -11.39
N ILE A 166 8.75 -13.77 -11.93
CA ILE A 166 7.55 -14.21 -11.21
C ILE A 166 7.45 -15.72 -11.15
N LEU A 167 7.86 -16.41 -12.23
CA LEU A 167 7.92 -17.87 -12.28
C LEU A 167 9.28 -18.32 -11.77
N SER A 168 9.30 -19.11 -10.70
CA SER A 168 10.52 -19.61 -10.05
C SER A 168 10.51 -21.13 -9.98
N GLY A 169 11.70 -21.74 -10.04
CA GLY A 169 11.88 -23.17 -9.80
C GLY A 169 12.03 -23.53 -8.32
N ASN A 170 12.12 -22.54 -7.42
CA ASN A 170 12.43 -22.76 -6.01
C ASN A 170 11.61 -21.82 -5.08
N ALA A 171 11.57 -22.17 -3.79
CA ALA A 171 11.00 -21.33 -2.74
C ALA A 171 12.05 -20.34 -2.21
N ALA A 172 11.65 -19.10 -1.97
CA ALA A 172 12.46 -18.09 -1.29
C ALA A 172 12.26 -18.10 0.24
N GLU A 173 11.09 -18.53 0.68
CA GLU A 173 10.68 -18.58 2.08
C GLU A 173 10.45 -20.04 2.51
N ASP A 174 10.61 -20.34 3.79
CA ASP A 174 10.42 -21.68 4.37
C ASP A 174 8.95 -22.17 4.36
N SER A 175 8.06 -21.53 3.63
CA SER A 175 6.66 -21.92 3.57
C SER A 175 6.47 -23.15 2.68
N THR A 176 5.73 -24.11 3.19
CA THR A 176 5.40 -25.37 2.48
C THR A 176 4.32 -25.19 1.42
N GLU A 177 3.65 -24.05 1.35
CA GLU A 177 2.51 -23.82 0.45
C GLU A 177 2.87 -22.79 -0.63
N LEU A 178 3.13 -23.30 -1.85
CA LEU A 178 3.39 -22.51 -3.06
C LEU A 178 2.21 -22.62 -4.02
N PHE A 179 1.96 -21.56 -4.81
CA PHE A 179 1.11 -21.67 -5.99
C PHE A 179 1.91 -22.30 -7.13
N GLU A 180 1.61 -23.55 -7.44
CA GLU A 180 2.26 -24.30 -8.51
C GLU A 180 1.55 -24.10 -9.85
N THR A 181 2.31 -24.06 -10.94
CA THR A 181 1.84 -24.05 -12.33
C THR A 181 2.67 -24.97 -13.20
N ASP A 182 2.10 -25.47 -14.30
CA ASP A 182 2.85 -26.19 -15.32
C ASP A 182 3.60 -25.22 -16.23
N TYR A 183 4.92 -25.38 -16.29
CA TYR A 183 5.80 -24.65 -17.20
C TYR A 183 6.36 -25.58 -18.25
N PHE A 184 5.57 -25.83 -19.30
CA PHE A 184 5.92 -26.69 -20.42
C PHE A 184 6.35 -28.13 -20.00
N GLY A 185 5.67 -28.72 -19.02
CA GLY A 185 5.94 -30.04 -18.47
C GLY A 185 6.92 -30.06 -17.31
N THR A 186 7.38 -28.91 -16.84
CA THR A 186 8.20 -28.74 -15.62
C THR A 186 7.40 -27.99 -14.57
N PRO A 187 7.39 -28.39 -13.29
CA PRO A 187 6.79 -27.61 -12.23
C PRO A 187 7.44 -26.22 -12.10
N ALA A 188 6.64 -25.18 -11.96
CA ALA A 188 7.09 -23.86 -11.62
C ALA A 188 6.16 -23.26 -10.55
N TYR A 189 6.66 -22.30 -9.81
CA TYR A 189 5.96 -21.70 -8.70
C TYR A 189 5.85 -20.18 -8.88
N LEU A 190 4.75 -19.59 -8.42
CA LEU A 190 4.63 -18.14 -8.34
C LEU A 190 5.52 -17.64 -7.19
N SER A 191 6.35 -16.64 -7.48
CA SER A 191 7.37 -16.13 -6.56
C SER A 191 6.79 -15.57 -5.27
N GLN A 192 7.40 -15.91 -4.14
CA GLN A 192 7.08 -15.37 -2.82
C GLN A 192 7.84 -14.08 -2.51
N SER A 193 8.98 -13.83 -3.16
CA SER A 193 9.87 -12.69 -3.03
C SER A 193 10.86 -12.66 -4.18
N GLY A 194 11.38 -11.49 -4.52
CA GLY A 194 12.47 -11.33 -5.49
C GLY A 194 13.86 -11.61 -4.92
N GLN A 195 13.99 -11.80 -3.60
CA GLN A 195 15.25 -11.78 -2.86
C GLN A 195 16.38 -12.59 -3.47
N LEU A 196 16.16 -13.89 -3.75
CA LEU A 196 17.24 -14.76 -4.21
C LEU A 196 17.88 -14.30 -5.53
N TYR A 197 17.07 -13.70 -6.42
CA TYR A 197 17.54 -13.11 -7.68
C TYR A 197 18.15 -11.73 -7.48
N LEU A 198 17.63 -10.95 -6.52
CA LEU A 198 18.17 -9.65 -6.17
C LEU A 198 19.56 -9.74 -5.53
N GLU A 199 19.86 -10.81 -4.78
CA GLU A 199 21.22 -11.03 -4.26
C GLU A 199 22.22 -11.18 -5.41
N ALA A 200 21.86 -11.87 -6.51
CA ALA A 200 22.68 -11.91 -7.72
C ALA A 200 22.83 -10.51 -8.35
N GLY A 201 21.74 -9.73 -8.37
CA GLY A 201 21.76 -8.34 -8.81
C GLY A 201 22.68 -7.46 -7.95
N ALA A 202 22.65 -7.61 -6.62
CA ALA A 202 23.51 -6.87 -5.70
C ALA A 202 25.00 -7.21 -5.88
N MET A 203 25.34 -8.48 -6.18
CA MET A 203 26.72 -8.88 -6.50
C MET A 203 27.21 -8.28 -7.82
N ALA A 204 26.31 -7.97 -8.76
CA ALA A 204 26.65 -7.38 -10.06
C ALA A 204 26.63 -5.85 -10.05
N LEU A 205 25.70 -5.23 -9.33
CA LEU A 205 25.36 -3.80 -9.43
C LEU A 205 25.52 -3.03 -8.09
N GLY A 206 25.83 -3.74 -7.01
CA GLY A 206 26.05 -3.17 -5.68
C GLY A 206 24.78 -2.92 -4.87
N ARG A 207 23.80 -2.21 -5.43
CA ARG A 207 22.52 -1.90 -4.80
C ARG A 207 21.39 -2.04 -5.81
N VAL A 208 20.43 -2.88 -5.52
CA VAL A 208 19.29 -3.15 -6.41
C VAL A 208 17.99 -3.18 -5.63
N PHE A 209 16.90 -2.89 -6.29
CA PHE A 209 15.56 -3.10 -5.73
C PHE A 209 14.60 -3.65 -6.79
N ASP A 210 13.68 -4.48 -6.34
CA ASP A 210 12.52 -4.92 -7.11
C ASP A 210 11.26 -4.19 -6.66
N PHE A 211 10.25 -4.18 -7.50
CA PHE A 211 8.92 -3.70 -7.17
C PHE A 211 7.94 -4.49 -8.02
N GLY A 212 7.41 -5.55 -7.47
CA GLY A 212 6.62 -6.50 -8.22
C GLY A 212 5.56 -7.24 -7.41
N PRO A 213 4.68 -8.01 -8.08
CA PRO A 213 3.73 -8.87 -7.43
C PRO A 213 4.42 -10.08 -6.82
N VAL A 214 3.98 -10.47 -5.62
CA VAL A 214 4.39 -11.68 -4.91
C VAL A 214 3.17 -12.47 -4.47
N PHE A 215 3.35 -13.77 -4.25
CA PHE A 215 2.27 -14.72 -4.04
C PHE A 215 2.55 -15.59 -2.83
N ARG A 216 1.58 -15.70 -1.92
CA ARG A 216 1.67 -16.57 -0.75
C ARG A 216 0.42 -17.42 -0.65
N ALA A 217 0.60 -18.75 -0.71
CA ALA A 217 -0.51 -19.71 -0.73
C ALA A 217 -1.07 -20.02 0.67
N GLU A 218 -0.56 -19.37 1.70
CA GLU A 218 -0.97 -19.53 3.10
C GLU A 218 -2.48 -19.31 3.30
N LYS A 219 -3.12 -20.25 4.03
CA LYS A 219 -4.57 -20.23 4.30
C LYS A 219 -4.94 -19.30 5.45
N SER A 220 -4.41 -18.07 5.45
CA SER A 220 -4.66 -17.08 6.49
C SER A 220 -5.99 -16.35 6.28
N LYS A 221 -6.76 -16.16 7.38
CA LYS A 221 -8.02 -15.42 7.40
C LYS A 221 -7.90 -14.07 8.11
N THR A 222 -6.70 -13.60 8.39
CA THR A 222 -6.49 -12.36 9.13
C THR A 222 -6.78 -11.12 8.27
N ARG A 223 -6.92 -9.97 8.91
CA ARG A 223 -7.08 -8.68 8.24
C ARG A 223 -5.80 -8.13 7.60
N ARG A 224 -4.66 -8.81 7.76
CA ARG A 224 -3.32 -8.38 7.32
C ARG A 224 -2.73 -9.24 6.20
N HIS A 225 -3.48 -10.26 5.68
CA HIS A 225 -2.98 -11.19 4.67
C HIS A 225 -3.78 -11.13 3.36
N LEU A 226 -3.05 -11.17 2.26
CA LEU A 226 -3.52 -11.38 0.90
C LEU A 226 -2.72 -12.53 0.29
N THR A 227 -3.29 -13.23 -0.68
CA THR A 227 -2.59 -14.31 -1.41
C THR A 227 -1.79 -13.79 -2.60
N GLU A 228 -2.08 -12.58 -3.06
CA GLU A 228 -1.34 -11.81 -4.07
C GLU A 228 -1.24 -10.37 -3.58
N PHE A 229 -0.04 -9.83 -3.54
CA PHE A 229 0.21 -8.45 -3.12
C PHE A 229 1.50 -7.92 -3.78
N TRP A 230 1.80 -6.66 -3.60
CA TRP A 230 2.99 -6.03 -4.14
C TRP A 230 4.05 -5.86 -3.06
N MET A 231 5.26 -6.24 -3.39
CA MET A 231 6.42 -6.09 -2.51
C MET A 231 7.47 -5.20 -3.17
N MET A 232 8.12 -4.39 -2.38
CA MET A 232 9.41 -3.82 -2.73
C MET A 232 10.45 -4.58 -1.92
N ASP A 233 11.31 -5.28 -2.63
CA ASP A 233 12.50 -5.95 -2.08
C ASP A 233 13.75 -5.16 -2.47
N ALA A 234 14.67 -4.94 -1.53
CA ALA A 234 15.94 -4.27 -1.78
C ALA A 234 17.09 -5.14 -1.26
N GLU A 235 18.15 -5.29 -2.08
CA GLU A 235 19.39 -5.98 -1.72
C GLU A 235 20.59 -5.07 -1.99
N TYR A 236 21.57 -5.14 -1.10
CA TYR A 236 22.76 -4.27 -1.13
C TYR A 236 24.00 -4.97 -0.61
N SER A 237 25.11 -4.70 -1.25
CA SER A 237 26.45 -5.14 -0.85
C SER A 237 27.12 -4.09 0.04
N TYR A 238 27.99 -4.54 0.95
CA TYR A 238 28.90 -3.75 1.81
C TYR A 238 28.24 -2.89 2.89
N LEU A 239 26.94 -2.96 3.12
CA LEU A 239 26.30 -2.34 4.27
C LEU A 239 26.35 -3.27 5.49
N THR A 240 26.50 -2.67 6.66
CA THR A 240 26.35 -3.35 7.96
C THR A 240 24.89 -3.48 8.36
N HIS A 241 24.62 -4.27 9.38
CA HIS A 241 23.27 -4.41 9.92
C HIS A 241 22.70 -3.06 10.41
N ASP A 242 23.48 -2.26 11.12
CA ASP A 242 23.03 -0.95 11.63
C ASP A 242 22.75 0.04 10.46
N GLU A 243 23.61 0.07 9.44
CA GLU A 243 23.37 0.88 8.24
C GLU A 243 22.12 0.44 7.47
N SER A 244 21.82 -0.85 7.49
CA SER A 244 20.58 -1.39 6.94
C SER A 244 19.35 -0.87 7.69
N LEU A 245 19.38 -0.85 9.03
CA LEU A 245 18.29 -0.30 9.84
C LEU A 245 18.10 1.21 9.60
N ASP A 246 19.21 1.97 9.49
CA ASP A 246 19.15 3.39 9.15
C ASP A 246 18.52 3.64 7.78
N LEU A 247 18.85 2.81 6.78
CA LEU A 247 18.28 2.86 5.44
C LEU A 247 16.76 2.57 5.46
N GLN A 248 16.34 1.54 6.19
CA GLN A 248 14.92 1.17 6.33
C GLN A 248 14.11 2.26 7.03
N GLU A 249 14.64 2.85 8.12
CA GLU A 249 14.03 3.99 8.82
C GLU A 249 13.88 5.19 7.89
N ALA A 250 14.95 5.56 7.18
CA ALA A 250 14.94 6.67 6.23
C ALA A 250 13.92 6.42 5.09
N TYR A 251 13.80 5.18 4.62
CA TYR A 251 12.84 4.79 3.59
C TYR A 251 11.40 4.96 4.05
N VAL A 252 11.02 4.42 5.21
CA VAL A 252 9.64 4.56 5.71
C VAL A 252 9.30 6.02 5.97
N LYS A 253 10.23 6.82 6.51
CA LYS A 253 10.04 8.27 6.68
C LYS A 253 9.83 8.99 5.35
N ALA A 254 10.59 8.61 4.32
CA ALA A 254 10.40 9.16 2.96
C ALA A 254 9.04 8.78 2.35
N LEU A 255 8.54 7.57 2.59
CA LEU A 255 7.21 7.16 2.15
C LEU A 255 6.11 7.99 2.83
N LEU A 256 6.17 8.16 4.15
CA LEU A 256 5.21 8.98 4.89
C LEU A 256 5.25 10.45 4.45
N GLN A 257 6.44 11.00 4.23
CA GLN A 257 6.60 12.36 3.69
C GLN A 257 6.00 12.47 2.28
N GLY A 258 6.28 11.49 1.43
CA GLY A 258 5.71 11.42 0.07
C GLY A 258 4.18 11.39 0.06
N VAL A 259 3.55 10.73 1.05
CA VAL A 259 2.09 10.73 1.22
C VAL A 259 1.57 12.10 1.66
N LEU A 260 2.23 12.75 2.64
CA LEU A 260 1.89 14.10 3.09
C LEU A 260 1.97 15.13 1.95
N ASP A 261 3.00 15.02 1.10
CA ASP A 261 3.25 15.98 0.03
C ASP A 261 2.32 15.76 -1.19
N ARG A 262 2.04 14.51 -1.56
CA ARG A 262 1.37 14.14 -2.81
C ARG A 262 -0.12 13.87 -2.67
N ALA A 263 -0.61 13.54 -1.46
CA ALA A 263 -1.98 13.09 -1.22
C ALA A 263 -2.67 13.77 0.00
N PRO A 264 -2.48 15.08 0.24
CA PRO A 264 -3.05 15.73 1.43
C PRO A 264 -4.60 15.67 1.46
N GLN A 265 -5.27 15.83 0.31
CA GLN A 265 -6.74 15.72 0.23
C GLN A 265 -7.24 14.29 0.48
N ALA A 266 -6.45 13.30 0.13
CA ALA A 266 -6.77 11.90 0.42
C ALA A 266 -6.70 11.63 1.92
N LEU A 267 -5.66 12.13 2.60
CA LEU A 267 -5.53 12.04 4.06
C LEU A 267 -6.69 12.73 4.78
N GLU A 268 -7.07 13.94 4.34
CA GLU A 268 -8.25 14.65 4.85
C GLU A 268 -9.54 13.84 4.63
N THR A 269 -9.71 13.26 3.44
CA THR A 269 -10.90 12.44 3.10
C THR A 269 -11.02 11.20 4.00
N LEU A 270 -9.88 10.63 4.41
CA LEU A 270 -9.80 9.48 5.30
C LEU A 270 -9.80 9.86 6.78
N GLU A 271 -9.81 11.15 7.09
CA GLU A 271 -9.71 11.67 8.47
C GLU A 271 -8.44 11.15 9.19
N ARG A 272 -7.35 10.98 8.41
CA ARG A 272 -6.08 10.50 8.95
C ARG A 272 -5.39 11.57 9.77
N ASP A 273 -4.96 11.22 10.98
CA ASP A 273 -4.17 12.11 11.82
C ASP A 273 -2.79 12.37 11.17
N THR A 274 -2.67 13.54 10.54
CA THR A 274 -1.42 13.96 9.87
C THR A 274 -0.35 14.40 10.83
N GLU A 275 -0.70 14.90 12.03
CA GLU A 275 0.28 15.26 13.05
C GLU A 275 0.97 14.00 13.62
N LEU A 276 0.23 12.90 13.74
CA LEU A 276 0.81 11.62 14.11
C LEU A 276 1.81 11.12 13.04
N LEU A 277 1.47 11.22 11.75
CA LEU A 277 2.42 10.87 10.67
C LEU A 277 3.67 11.76 10.70
N LYS A 278 3.54 13.07 10.93
CA LYS A 278 4.67 13.98 11.06
C LYS A 278 5.56 13.63 12.27
N ARG A 279 4.95 13.19 13.38
CA ARG A 279 5.69 12.70 14.54
C ARG A 279 6.53 11.48 14.20
N TYR A 280 5.97 10.48 13.47
CA TYR A 280 6.75 9.32 13.03
C TYR A 280 7.92 9.67 12.11
N ILE A 281 7.79 10.73 11.32
CA ILE A 281 8.90 11.23 10.49
C ILE A 281 9.98 11.92 11.35
N ALA A 282 9.58 12.70 12.35
CA ALA A 282 10.49 13.51 13.16
C ALA A 282 11.26 12.72 14.22
N GLU A 283 10.61 11.72 14.84
CA GLU A 283 11.19 10.93 15.92
C GLU A 283 12.03 9.76 15.37
N PRO A 284 13.12 9.35 16.05
CA PRO A 284 13.85 8.14 15.70
C PRO A 284 12.96 6.89 15.99
N PHE A 285 13.08 5.88 15.15
CA PHE A 285 12.42 4.60 15.40
C PHE A 285 13.09 3.89 16.57
N LYS A 286 12.27 3.19 17.36
CA LYS A 286 12.77 2.41 18.48
C LYS A 286 13.50 1.16 17.98
N ARG A 287 14.59 0.78 18.65
CA ARG A 287 15.33 -0.47 18.37
C ARG A 287 15.44 -1.26 19.65
N ILE A 288 14.95 -2.50 19.65
CA ILE A 288 15.06 -3.46 20.76
C ILE A 288 15.45 -4.82 20.19
N THR A 289 16.06 -5.66 21.01
CA THR A 289 16.29 -7.05 20.64
C THR A 289 15.04 -7.90 20.86
N TYR A 290 14.98 -9.06 20.22
CA TYR A 290 13.94 -10.07 20.46
C TYR A 290 13.86 -10.42 21.96
N ASP A 291 14.99 -10.66 22.61
CA ASP A 291 15.01 -11.01 24.03
C ASP A 291 14.42 -9.88 24.88
N GLN A 292 14.78 -8.62 24.62
CA GLN A 292 14.17 -7.46 25.28
C GLN A 292 12.66 -7.34 25.02
N ALA A 293 12.20 -7.73 23.82
CA ALA A 293 10.78 -7.71 23.49
C ALA A 293 10.02 -8.80 24.29
N ILE A 294 10.57 -10.01 24.41
CA ILE A 294 9.98 -11.09 25.24
C ILE A 294 9.95 -10.68 26.71
N ASP A 295 11.09 -10.18 27.26
CA ASP A 295 11.14 -9.72 28.66
C ASP A 295 10.08 -8.64 28.93
N LEU A 296 9.91 -7.70 27.99
CA LEU A 296 8.92 -6.63 28.10
C LEU A 296 7.48 -7.16 28.08
N LEU A 297 7.18 -8.12 27.19
CA LEU A 297 5.86 -8.75 27.12
C LEU A 297 5.55 -9.53 28.41
N GLN A 298 6.51 -10.28 28.95
CA GLN A 298 6.35 -11.04 30.20
C GLN A 298 6.17 -10.10 31.41
N GLU A 299 6.88 -8.96 31.46
CA GLU A 299 6.74 -7.97 32.54
C GLU A 299 5.32 -7.36 32.55
N HIS A 300 4.73 -7.16 31.38
CA HIS A 300 3.44 -6.47 31.21
C HIS A 300 2.25 -7.39 30.90
N GLU A 301 2.41 -8.72 30.96
CA GLU A 301 1.35 -9.69 30.58
C GLU A 301 0.07 -9.60 31.42
N ASN A 302 0.12 -8.96 32.60
CA ASN A 302 -1.01 -8.79 33.52
C ASN A 302 -1.61 -7.37 33.45
N ASP A 303 -1.14 -6.50 32.57
CA ASP A 303 -1.68 -5.15 32.41
C ASP A 303 -3.06 -5.18 31.73
N GLU A 304 -3.89 -4.17 31.98
CA GLU A 304 -5.27 -4.11 31.45
C GLU A 304 -5.33 -4.11 29.90
N ASP A 305 -4.28 -3.66 29.24
CA ASP A 305 -4.15 -3.58 27.78
C ASP A 305 -3.38 -4.76 27.15
N ALA A 306 -2.96 -5.73 27.95
CA ALA A 306 -2.28 -6.93 27.51
C ALA A 306 -3.28 -7.97 26.93
N ASP A 307 -3.70 -7.76 25.68
CA ASP A 307 -4.58 -8.71 24.95
C ASP A 307 -3.74 -9.68 24.11
N TYR A 308 -2.81 -10.39 24.76
CA TYR A 308 -1.93 -11.38 24.13
C TYR A 308 -1.65 -12.56 25.07
N GLU A 309 -1.29 -13.70 24.46
CA GLU A 309 -0.91 -14.90 25.19
C GLU A 309 0.54 -14.82 25.68
N HIS A 310 0.85 -15.53 26.78
CA HIS A 310 2.23 -15.65 27.28
C HIS A 310 3.17 -16.26 26.23
N LEU A 311 4.38 -15.73 26.13
CA LEU A 311 5.45 -16.24 25.27
C LEU A 311 6.70 -16.58 26.07
N GLU A 312 7.35 -17.66 25.68
CA GLU A 312 8.67 -18.03 26.17
C GLU A 312 9.76 -17.58 25.18
N HIS A 313 11.01 -17.48 25.66
CA HIS A 313 12.15 -17.23 24.79
C HIS A 313 12.30 -18.37 23.77
N GLY A 314 12.23 -18.05 22.50
CA GLY A 314 12.26 -19.00 21.39
C GLY A 314 10.96 -19.07 20.59
N ASP A 315 9.85 -18.56 21.15
CA ASP A 315 8.57 -18.50 20.45
C ASP A 315 8.52 -17.37 19.42
N ASP A 316 7.70 -17.54 18.38
CA ASP A 316 7.46 -16.48 17.40
C ASP A 316 6.34 -15.52 17.85
N PHE A 317 6.43 -14.26 17.45
CA PHE A 317 5.40 -13.27 17.77
C PHE A 317 4.12 -13.48 16.95
N GLY A 318 3.01 -13.53 17.64
CA GLY A 318 1.70 -13.35 17.01
C GLY A 318 1.33 -11.86 16.85
N SER A 319 0.33 -11.61 16.03
CA SER A 319 -0.19 -10.27 15.77
C SER A 319 -0.55 -9.44 17.02
N PRO A 320 -1.09 -10.00 18.13
CA PRO A 320 -1.32 -9.26 19.36
C PRO A 320 -0.02 -8.77 20.01
N HIS A 321 1.04 -9.59 20.03
CA HIS A 321 2.35 -9.25 20.58
C HIS A 321 2.99 -8.08 19.83
N GLU A 322 3.05 -8.16 18.48
CA GLU A 322 3.55 -7.08 17.64
C GLU A 322 2.78 -5.77 17.88
N THR A 323 1.46 -5.87 17.99
CA THR A 323 0.58 -4.71 18.23
C THR A 323 0.90 -4.06 19.57
N TRP A 324 1.04 -4.87 20.63
CA TRP A 324 1.33 -4.33 21.95
C TRP A 324 2.72 -3.70 22.02
N ILE A 325 3.77 -4.37 21.49
CA ILE A 325 5.15 -3.84 21.44
C ILE A 325 5.18 -2.48 20.75
N SER A 326 4.63 -2.37 19.55
CA SER A 326 4.69 -1.14 18.77
C SER A 326 3.86 0.00 19.38
N ASN A 327 2.72 -0.32 20.00
CA ASN A 327 1.90 0.65 20.71
C ASN A 327 2.54 1.12 22.02
N HIS A 328 3.24 0.24 22.74
CA HIS A 328 3.95 0.57 23.97
C HIS A 328 4.97 1.70 23.74
N PHE A 329 5.73 1.64 22.64
CA PHE A 329 6.67 2.71 22.29
C PHE A 329 6.02 3.88 21.56
N GLY A 330 4.86 3.69 20.95
CA GLY A 330 4.10 4.72 20.23
C GLY A 330 4.78 5.28 18.97
N VAL A 331 5.85 4.62 18.50
CA VAL A 331 6.59 4.91 17.25
C VAL A 331 6.90 3.58 16.56
N PRO A 332 7.19 3.58 15.24
CA PRO A 332 7.65 2.36 14.58
C PRO A 332 8.86 1.77 15.30
N THR A 333 8.85 0.46 15.52
CA THR A 333 9.80 -0.23 16.39
C THR A 333 10.46 -1.39 15.66
N PHE A 334 11.79 -1.38 15.57
CA PHE A 334 12.56 -2.54 15.14
C PHE A 334 12.71 -3.53 16.28
N VAL A 335 12.33 -4.77 16.05
CA VAL A 335 12.69 -5.91 16.86
C VAL A 335 13.77 -6.69 16.14
N MET A 336 14.93 -6.88 16.77
CA MET A 336 16.16 -7.38 16.15
C MET A 336 16.61 -8.70 16.74
N ASN A 337 17.45 -9.42 16.01
CA ASN A 337 18.18 -10.58 16.51
C ASN A 337 17.27 -11.71 17.00
N TYR A 338 16.33 -12.13 16.18
CA TYR A 338 15.46 -13.26 16.46
C TYR A 338 16.23 -14.58 16.59
N PRO A 339 15.63 -15.60 17.22
CA PRO A 339 16.19 -16.95 17.24
C PRO A 339 16.39 -17.51 15.82
N ALA A 340 17.56 -18.11 15.57
CA ALA A 340 17.88 -18.73 14.27
C ALA A 340 16.94 -19.89 13.91
N ALA A 341 16.31 -20.51 14.91
CA ALA A 341 15.40 -21.64 14.72
C ALA A 341 14.05 -21.26 14.10
N ILE A 342 13.64 -19.98 14.20
CA ILE A 342 12.36 -19.48 13.68
C ILE A 342 12.53 -18.53 12.49
N LYS A 343 13.75 -18.40 11.95
CA LYS A 343 14.04 -17.52 10.81
C LYS A 343 14.67 -18.29 9.65
N ALA A 344 14.62 -17.70 8.47
CA ALA A 344 15.01 -18.35 7.22
C ALA A 344 16.49 -18.75 7.17
N PHE A 345 16.79 -19.81 6.42
CA PHE A 345 18.10 -20.48 6.35
C PHE A 345 19.24 -19.57 5.90
N TYR A 346 18.96 -18.55 5.14
CA TYR A 346 19.94 -17.64 4.53
C TYR A 346 20.38 -16.50 5.46
N MET A 347 19.77 -16.36 6.64
CA MET A 347 20.09 -15.25 7.53
C MET A 347 21.42 -15.48 8.25
N LYS A 348 22.24 -14.43 8.30
CA LYS A 348 23.56 -14.47 8.92
C LYS A 348 23.46 -14.54 10.44
N PRO A 349 24.14 -15.47 11.11
CA PRO A 349 24.21 -15.51 12.57
C PRO A 349 24.85 -14.24 13.18
N VAL A 350 24.41 -13.88 14.38
CA VAL A 350 25.05 -12.83 15.18
C VAL A 350 26.47 -13.26 15.58
N PRO A 351 27.51 -12.46 15.32
CA PRO A 351 28.88 -12.80 15.71
C PRO A 351 28.99 -13.16 17.21
N GLY A 352 29.48 -14.37 17.49
CA GLY A 352 29.62 -14.88 18.86
C GLY A 352 28.32 -15.43 19.49
N ASN A 353 27.19 -15.39 18.79
CA ASN A 353 25.92 -15.96 19.24
C ASN A 353 25.16 -16.59 18.06
N PRO A 354 25.49 -17.83 17.64
CA PRO A 354 24.88 -18.48 16.50
C PRO A 354 23.40 -18.84 16.68
N GLU A 355 22.87 -18.78 17.91
CA GLU A 355 21.45 -19.01 18.19
C GLU A 355 20.57 -17.81 17.78
N ARG A 356 21.16 -16.68 17.44
CA ARG A 356 20.51 -15.45 16.96
C ARG A 356 20.99 -15.08 15.58
N VAL A 357 20.13 -14.45 14.77
CA VAL A 357 20.46 -13.98 13.42
C VAL A 357 20.40 -12.46 13.33
N LEU A 358 21.24 -11.86 12.46
CA LEU A 358 21.24 -10.43 12.15
C LEU A 358 20.04 -10.08 11.28
N CYS A 359 18.87 -10.04 11.88
CA CYS A 359 17.61 -9.67 11.23
C CYS A 359 16.89 -8.59 12.05
N ALA A 360 15.91 -7.96 11.42
CA ALA A 360 15.00 -7.06 12.08
C ALA A 360 13.64 -7.05 11.37
N ASP A 361 12.58 -7.06 12.17
CA ASP A 361 11.22 -6.80 11.72
C ASP A 361 10.82 -5.39 12.21
N LEU A 362 10.32 -4.54 11.32
CA LEU A 362 9.83 -3.20 11.67
C LEU A 362 8.33 -3.27 11.92
N LEU A 363 7.95 -3.05 13.16
CA LEU A 363 6.56 -3.03 13.62
C LEU A 363 5.99 -1.62 13.58
N ALA A 364 4.90 -1.42 12.83
CA ALA A 364 4.18 -0.16 12.79
C ALA A 364 3.14 -0.11 13.93
N PRO A 365 3.03 1.02 14.68
CA PRO A 365 2.05 1.20 15.74
C PRO A 365 0.60 1.24 15.21
N GLU A 366 -0.36 1.53 16.09
CA GLU A 366 -1.80 1.57 15.79
C GLU A 366 -2.36 0.20 15.35
N GLY A 367 -1.68 -0.91 15.67
CA GLY A 367 -2.14 -2.25 15.36
C GLY A 367 -1.84 -2.72 13.92
N TYR A 368 -0.96 -2.06 13.20
CA TYR A 368 -0.59 -2.46 11.84
C TYR A 368 0.43 -3.61 11.81
N GLY A 369 1.27 -3.76 12.87
CA GLY A 369 2.24 -4.84 13.01
C GLY A 369 3.39 -4.74 12.02
N GLU A 370 4.00 -5.86 11.68
CA GLU A 370 5.15 -5.92 10.79
C GLU A 370 4.86 -5.33 9.40
N ILE A 371 5.65 -4.32 9.00
CA ILE A 371 5.61 -3.70 7.67
C ILE A 371 6.87 -3.98 6.85
N ILE A 372 8.01 -4.20 7.50
CA ILE A 372 9.29 -4.58 6.88
C ILE A 372 9.85 -5.78 7.62
N GLY A 373 10.36 -6.77 6.86
CA GLY A 373 11.27 -7.80 7.33
C GLY A 373 12.60 -7.70 6.59
N GLY A 374 13.72 -7.79 7.29
CA GLY A 374 15.04 -7.70 6.69
C GLY A 374 16.13 -8.42 7.47
N SER A 375 17.24 -8.75 6.79
CA SER A 375 18.39 -9.37 7.44
C SER A 375 19.70 -9.16 6.67
N MET A 376 20.80 -9.36 7.38
CA MET A 376 22.07 -9.69 6.73
C MET A 376 22.00 -11.13 6.21
N ARG A 377 22.67 -11.38 5.07
CA ARG A 377 22.70 -12.69 4.43
C ARG A 377 23.97 -13.43 4.81
N GLU A 378 23.88 -14.77 4.94
CA GLU A 378 25.06 -15.58 5.15
C GLU A 378 25.94 -15.55 3.91
N GLU A 379 27.16 -15.07 4.06
CA GLU A 379 28.14 -14.98 2.98
C GLU A 379 29.13 -16.15 2.96
N ASP A 380 29.21 -16.95 4.02
CA ASP A 380 30.08 -18.12 4.06
C ASP A 380 29.41 -19.32 3.35
N TYR A 381 30.08 -19.86 2.36
CA TYR A 381 29.57 -20.98 1.55
C TYR A 381 29.34 -22.24 2.39
N ASP A 382 30.32 -22.61 3.24
CA ASP A 382 30.24 -23.85 4.02
C ASP A 382 29.19 -23.76 5.12
N ALA A 383 29.07 -22.59 5.74
CA ALA A 383 28.03 -22.32 6.73
C ALA A 383 26.61 -22.40 6.11
N LEU A 384 26.40 -21.80 4.93
CA LEU A 384 25.12 -21.84 4.23
C LEU A 384 24.76 -23.27 3.81
N VAL A 385 25.73 -24.03 3.26
CA VAL A 385 25.54 -25.44 2.88
C VAL A 385 25.18 -26.29 4.09
N ALA A 386 25.89 -26.11 5.21
CA ALA A 386 25.62 -26.85 6.45
C ALA A 386 24.18 -26.58 6.96
N LYS A 387 23.71 -25.33 6.86
CA LYS A 387 22.34 -24.97 7.25
C LYS A 387 21.29 -25.59 6.34
N MET A 388 21.54 -25.59 5.01
CA MET A 388 20.65 -26.23 4.06
C MET A 388 20.57 -27.75 4.28
N ASP A 389 21.70 -28.41 4.59
CA ASP A 389 21.76 -29.85 4.92
C ASP A 389 21.00 -30.16 6.20
N GLU A 390 21.14 -29.32 7.25
CA GLU A 390 20.38 -29.42 8.50
C GLU A 390 18.86 -29.40 8.25
N LEU A 391 18.40 -28.56 7.33
CA LEU A 391 16.99 -28.41 6.96
C LEU A 391 16.52 -29.42 5.91
N GLY A 392 17.42 -30.27 5.39
CA GLY A 392 17.09 -31.26 4.37
C GLY A 392 16.71 -30.65 3.01
N MET A 393 17.22 -29.47 2.68
CA MET A 393 16.92 -28.77 1.42
C MET A 393 17.67 -29.41 0.24
N ASP A 394 17.02 -29.47 -0.93
CA ASP A 394 17.69 -29.91 -2.16
C ASP A 394 18.58 -28.80 -2.72
N ARG A 395 19.87 -28.93 -2.54
CA ARG A 395 20.88 -27.96 -2.99
C ARG A 395 20.91 -27.75 -4.51
N THR A 396 20.42 -28.69 -5.29
CA THR A 396 20.43 -28.57 -6.78
C THR A 396 19.49 -27.44 -7.23
N GLU A 397 18.44 -27.17 -6.51
CA GLU A 397 17.53 -26.06 -6.79
C GLU A 397 18.13 -24.68 -6.48
N TYR A 398 19.20 -24.64 -5.68
CA TYR A 398 19.85 -23.43 -5.20
C TYR A 398 21.31 -23.27 -5.70
N GLU A 399 21.73 -24.00 -6.69
CA GLU A 399 23.13 -23.94 -7.21
C GLU A 399 23.52 -22.50 -7.57
N PHE A 400 22.67 -21.78 -8.29
CA PHE A 400 22.92 -20.38 -8.66
C PHE A 400 23.08 -19.46 -7.45
N TYR A 401 22.36 -19.73 -6.38
CA TYR A 401 22.40 -18.98 -5.13
C TYR A 401 23.68 -19.27 -4.33
N LEU A 402 24.08 -20.55 -4.28
CA LEU A 402 25.34 -20.98 -3.67
C LEU A 402 26.55 -20.46 -4.44
N ASP A 403 26.49 -20.34 -5.76
CA ASP A 403 27.55 -19.76 -6.58
C ASP A 403 27.88 -18.31 -6.20
N LEU A 404 26.92 -17.53 -5.70
CA LEU A 404 27.16 -16.17 -5.20
C LEU A 404 28.12 -16.13 -4.00
N ARG A 405 28.20 -17.23 -3.21
CA ARG A 405 29.13 -17.38 -2.10
C ARG A 405 30.48 -17.91 -2.53
N LYS A 406 30.51 -18.66 -3.62
CA LYS A 406 31.69 -19.31 -4.16
C LYS A 406 32.54 -18.36 -5.01
N TYR A 407 31.94 -17.44 -5.71
CA TYR A 407 32.59 -16.57 -6.69
C TYR A 407 32.65 -15.11 -6.23
N GLY A 408 33.42 -14.83 -5.17
CA GLY A 408 33.67 -13.46 -4.72
C GLY A 408 32.57 -12.88 -3.85
N THR A 409 32.19 -13.64 -2.85
CA THR A 409 31.21 -13.21 -1.85
C THR A 409 31.62 -11.95 -1.11
N VAL A 410 30.64 -11.19 -0.67
CA VAL A 410 30.81 -9.97 0.15
C VAL A 410 29.76 -9.92 1.26
N PRO A 411 30.00 -9.18 2.36
CA PRO A 411 28.93 -8.83 3.29
C PRO A 411 27.77 -8.15 2.55
N HIS A 412 26.57 -8.68 2.66
CA HIS A 412 25.40 -8.15 2.00
C HIS A 412 24.13 -8.41 2.82
N GLY A 413 23.09 -7.69 2.51
CA GLY A 413 21.81 -7.81 3.18
C GLY A 413 20.70 -7.21 2.36
N GLY A 414 19.49 -7.32 2.87
CA GLY A 414 18.33 -6.77 2.22
C GLY A 414 17.10 -6.76 3.11
N PHE A 415 16.05 -6.16 2.59
CA PHE A 415 14.75 -6.11 3.25
C PHE A 415 13.62 -6.02 2.25
N GLY A 416 12.45 -6.50 2.67
CA GLY A 416 11.22 -6.39 1.90
C GLY A 416 10.14 -5.61 2.65
N ILE A 417 9.33 -4.83 1.93
CA ILE A 417 8.14 -4.16 2.44
C ILE A 417 6.91 -4.56 1.63
N GLY A 418 5.87 -5.02 2.33
CA GLY A 418 4.56 -5.21 1.71
C GLY A 418 3.89 -3.86 1.47
N ILE A 419 3.68 -3.49 0.19
CA ILE A 419 3.11 -2.19 -0.17
C ILE A 419 1.73 -2.00 0.42
N GLU A 420 0.89 -3.02 0.44
CA GLU A 420 -0.46 -2.95 1.01
C GLU A 420 -0.44 -2.73 2.52
N ARG A 421 0.53 -3.30 3.25
CA ARG A 421 0.71 -3.03 4.69
C ARG A 421 1.11 -1.57 4.91
N MET A 422 2.05 -1.04 4.12
CA MET A 422 2.45 0.36 4.19
C MET A 422 1.32 1.32 3.82
N VAL A 423 0.52 1.01 2.78
CA VAL A 423 -0.67 1.79 2.40
C VAL A 423 -1.70 1.78 3.54
N THR A 424 -1.95 0.62 4.15
CA THR A 424 -2.91 0.48 5.26
C THR A 424 -2.47 1.33 6.46
N PHE A 425 -1.20 1.32 6.80
CA PHE A 425 -0.61 2.13 7.87
C PHE A 425 -0.71 3.63 7.57
N ALA A 426 -0.26 4.07 6.40
CA ALA A 426 -0.29 5.49 6.02
C ALA A 426 -1.72 6.05 5.89
N ALA A 427 -2.66 5.25 5.37
CA ALA A 427 -4.04 5.63 5.15
C ALA A 427 -4.94 5.51 6.40
N GLY A 428 -4.52 4.79 7.43
CA GLY A 428 -5.35 4.52 8.60
C GLY A 428 -6.51 3.56 8.33
N THR A 429 -6.41 2.66 7.32
CA THR A 429 -7.48 1.72 6.99
C THR A 429 -7.44 0.49 7.89
N LYS A 430 -8.62 -0.11 8.13
CA LYS A 430 -8.75 -1.24 9.08
C LYS A 430 -8.41 -2.60 8.48
N HIS A 431 -8.37 -2.71 7.15
CA HIS A 431 -8.21 -4.00 6.49
C HIS A 431 -7.42 -3.86 5.18
N ILE A 432 -6.42 -4.72 5.00
CA ILE A 432 -5.50 -4.73 3.85
C ILE A 432 -6.20 -4.84 2.48
N ARG A 433 -7.40 -5.45 2.41
CA ARG A 433 -8.20 -5.55 1.16
C ARG A 433 -8.55 -4.21 0.54
N GLU A 434 -8.53 -3.12 1.32
CA GLU A 434 -8.80 -1.78 0.82
C GLU A 434 -7.56 -1.14 0.15
N ALA A 435 -6.37 -1.65 0.45
CA ALA A 435 -5.09 -1.08 0.03
C ALA A 435 -4.63 -1.49 -1.38
N ILE A 436 -5.32 -2.41 -2.02
CA ILE A 436 -5.05 -2.89 -3.38
C ILE A 436 -6.31 -2.78 -4.24
N PRO A 437 -6.19 -2.49 -5.56
CA PRO A 437 -7.37 -2.37 -6.43
C PRO A 437 -8.28 -3.59 -6.41
N PHE A 438 -7.73 -4.79 -6.62
CA PHE A 438 -8.47 -6.06 -6.66
C PHE A 438 -7.79 -7.09 -5.76
N PRO A 439 -8.20 -7.19 -4.48
CA PRO A 439 -7.55 -8.09 -3.53
C PRO A 439 -7.83 -9.57 -3.85
N ARG A 440 -6.78 -10.40 -3.75
CA ARG A 440 -6.88 -11.85 -3.75
C ARG A 440 -6.75 -12.36 -2.33
N MET A 441 -7.73 -13.16 -1.92
CA MET A 441 -7.85 -13.67 -0.56
C MET A 441 -8.23 -15.14 -0.60
N LEU A 442 -8.03 -15.88 0.49
CA LEU A 442 -8.23 -17.33 0.61
C LEU A 442 -9.49 -17.86 -0.12
N HIS A 443 -10.61 -17.15 -0.08
CA HIS A 443 -11.88 -17.57 -0.69
C HIS A 443 -12.38 -16.60 -1.77
N ARG A 444 -11.48 -15.68 -2.25
CA ARG A 444 -11.89 -14.66 -3.21
C ARG A 444 -10.87 -14.48 -4.34
N ILE A 445 -11.27 -14.91 -5.52
CA ILE A 445 -10.53 -14.75 -6.78
C ILE A 445 -11.24 -13.77 -7.75
N LYS A 446 -12.48 -13.39 -7.46
CA LYS A 446 -13.32 -12.50 -8.28
C LYS A 446 -13.84 -11.32 -7.44
N PRO A 447 -14.16 -10.21 -8.12
CA PRO A 447 -13.69 -9.69 -9.39
C PRO A 447 -12.24 -9.38 -9.34
#